data_3500168a75a8e5712a0a16e85ad7ae9d
#
_entry.id   3500168a75a8e5712a0a16e85ad7ae9d
#
_cell.length_a   1.000
_cell.length_b   1.000
_cell.length_c   1.000
_cell.angle_alpha   90.00
_cell.angle_beta   90.00
_cell.angle_gamma   90.00
#
_symmetry.space_group_name_H-M   'P 1'
#
loop_
_entity.id
_entity.type
_entity.pdbx_description
1 polymer ?
#
loop_
_entity_poly.entity_id
_entity_poly.type
_entity_poly.pdbx_seq_one_letter_code
_entity_poly.pdbx_strand_id
1 'polypeptide(L)'
;ITVQDIEKMFNPKIAQLVEGLTKIAKVKTDQEISVQAENFRKMLLTLNDDVRVILIKIADRLHNMQTMGSMVDYKQAKIASETLYIYAPLAHRLGLYNIKTQLEDLGLKYTEPEVYNDIVSKIKETKEEQEEYIKAISDVLSKSLQEEGIEFTIKGRPKSIYSIRRKM
;
A
#
# COMPACT_ATOMS: atom_id res chain seq x y z
N ILE A 1 2.21 12.42 28.40
CA ILE A 1 1.64 13.55 27.61
C ILE A 1 0.21 13.18 27.30
N THR A 2 -0.74 14.02 27.74
CA THR A 2 -2.18 13.84 27.48
C THR A 2 -2.60 14.58 26.20
N VAL A 3 -3.81 14.30 25.70
CA VAL A 3 -4.40 15.03 24.55
C VAL A 3 -4.50 16.54 24.87
N GLN A 4 -4.83 16.87 26.12
CA GLN A 4 -4.90 18.24 26.60
C GLN A 4 -3.55 18.96 26.62
N ASP A 5 -2.45 18.23 26.91
CA ASP A 5 -1.11 18.79 26.83
C ASP A 5 -0.75 19.13 25.38
N ILE A 6 -1.11 18.25 24.44
CA ILE A 6 -0.89 18.45 22.99
C ILE A 6 -1.73 19.62 22.49
N GLU A 7 -2.97 19.76 22.94
CA GLU A 7 -3.83 20.89 22.59
C GLU A 7 -3.23 22.24 23.03
N LYS A 8 -2.67 22.29 24.24
CA LYS A 8 -2.00 23.48 24.76
C LYS A 8 -0.68 23.79 24.06
N MET A 9 0.08 22.75 23.67
CA MET A 9 1.38 22.91 23.01
C MET A 9 1.26 23.31 21.55
N PHE A 10 0.18 22.88 20.87
CA PHE A 10 -0.02 23.08 19.43
C PHE A 10 -1.36 23.75 19.15
N ASN A 11 -2.43 22.97 18.98
CA ASN A 11 -3.80 23.42 18.78
C ASN A 11 -4.81 22.24 18.84
N PRO A 12 -6.13 22.52 18.93
CA PRO A 12 -7.16 21.47 19.01
C PRO A 12 -7.15 20.51 17.83
N LYS A 13 -6.86 20.97 16.60
CA LYS A 13 -6.82 20.12 15.41
C LYS A 13 -5.71 19.07 15.47
N ILE A 14 -4.53 19.46 15.94
CA ILE A 14 -3.41 18.52 16.12
C ILE A 14 -3.72 17.54 17.24
N ALA A 15 -4.30 17.99 18.34
CA ALA A 15 -4.72 17.12 19.44
C ALA A 15 -5.72 16.05 18.99
N GLN A 16 -6.72 16.41 18.18
CA GLN A 16 -7.68 15.48 17.58
C GLN A 16 -7.02 14.44 16.67
N LEU A 17 -6.07 14.86 15.82
CA LEU A 17 -5.32 13.94 14.96
C LEU A 17 -4.53 12.90 15.78
N VAL A 18 -3.81 13.37 16.81
CA VAL A 18 -3.02 12.48 17.69
C VAL A 18 -3.94 11.54 18.48
N GLU A 19 -5.09 12.02 18.94
CA GLU A 19 -6.09 11.18 19.59
C GLU A 19 -6.62 10.09 18.65
N GLY A 20 -6.97 10.43 17.41
CA GLY A 20 -7.40 9.48 16.37
C GLY A 20 -6.35 8.42 16.09
N LEU A 21 -5.08 8.82 15.92
CA LEU A 21 -3.95 7.90 15.72
C LEU A 21 -3.77 6.94 16.92
N THR A 22 -3.95 7.42 18.14
CA THR A 22 -3.78 6.63 19.36
C THR A 22 -4.95 5.68 19.61
N LYS A 23 -6.18 6.08 19.30
CA LYS A 23 -7.37 5.22 19.42
C LYS A 23 -7.27 3.97 18.53
N ILE A 24 -6.76 4.13 17.31
CA ILE A 24 -6.54 3.00 16.40
C ILE A 24 -5.48 2.04 16.94
N ALA A 25 -4.43 2.55 17.61
CA ALA A 25 -3.34 1.76 18.15
C ALA A 25 -3.69 0.95 19.42
N LYS A 26 -4.70 1.36 20.20
CA LYS A 26 -5.04 0.77 21.52
C LYS A 26 -5.95 -0.46 21.46
N VAL A 27 -6.38 -0.89 20.29
CA VAL A 27 -7.27 -2.05 20.18
C VAL A 27 -6.48 -3.34 20.29
N LYS A 28 -6.29 -3.81 21.51
CA LYS A 28 -5.90 -5.19 21.83
C LYS A 28 -7.17 -6.01 21.99
N THR A 29 -7.34 -7.07 21.24
CA THR A 29 -8.40 -8.06 21.41
C THR A 29 -7.83 -9.46 21.35
N ASP A 30 -8.32 -10.37 22.19
CA ASP A 30 -7.78 -11.70 22.44
C ASP A 30 -8.12 -12.78 21.39
N GLN A 31 -8.74 -12.43 20.27
CA GLN A 31 -9.09 -13.40 19.21
C GLN A 31 -8.63 -12.93 17.83
N GLU A 32 -7.74 -13.69 17.18
CA GLU A 32 -7.00 -13.27 15.99
C GLU A 32 -7.85 -12.89 14.75
N ILE A 33 -8.97 -13.54 14.50
CA ILE A 33 -9.82 -13.25 13.33
C ILE A 33 -10.76 -12.06 13.58
N SER A 34 -11.28 -11.92 14.79
CA SER A 34 -12.16 -10.81 15.17
C SER A 34 -11.41 -9.49 15.29
N VAL A 35 -10.12 -9.54 15.64
CA VAL A 35 -9.22 -8.37 15.78
C VAL A 35 -9.00 -7.66 14.46
N GLN A 36 -8.74 -8.40 13.39
CA GLN A 36 -8.49 -7.80 12.07
C GLN A 36 -9.75 -7.13 11.52
N ALA A 37 -10.91 -7.79 11.66
CA ALA A 37 -12.20 -7.22 11.24
C ALA A 37 -12.58 -5.99 12.07
N GLU A 38 -12.34 -6.03 13.37
CA GLU A 38 -12.62 -4.91 14.27
C GLU A 38 -11.66 -3.73 14.04
N ASN A 39 -10.38 -3.99 13.82
CA ASN A 39 -9.41 -2.97 13.43
C ASN A 39 -9.76 -2.31 12.10
N PHE A 40 -10.17 -3.11 11.11
CA PHE A 40 -10.64 -2.61 9.83
C PHE A 40 -11.90 -1.76 9.97
N ARG A 41 -12.88 -2.23 10.75
CA ARG A 41 -14.11 -1.48 11.05
C ARG A 41 -13.82 -0.15 11.73
N LYS A 42 -12.95 -0.13 12.75
CA LYS A 42 -12.57 1.10 13.46
C LYS A 42 -11.82 2.07 12.56
N MET A 43 -10.96 1.54 11.70
CA MET A 43 -10.25 2.33 10.71
C MET A 43 -11.22 2.95 9.68
N LEU A 44 -12.26 2.21 9.27
CA LEU A 44 -13.34 2.75 8.43
C LEU A 44 -14.19 3.81 9.16
N LEU A 45 -14.46 3.63 10.44
CA LEU A 45 -15.19 4.63 11.25
C LEU A 45 -14.38 5.91 11.42
N THR A 46 -13.06 5.79 11.58
CA THR A 46 -12.15 6.95 11.67
C THR A 46 -12.05 7.72 10.34
N LEU A 47 -12.33 7.07 9.19
CA LEU A 47 -12.45 7.76 7.90
C LEU A 47 -13.54 8.83 7.89
N ASN A 48 -14.61 8.61 8.65
CA ASN A 48 -15.70 9.59 8.77
C ASN A 48 -15.30 10.82 9.59
N ASP A 49 -14.34 10.68 10.52
CA ASP A 49 -13.96 11.77 11.41
C ASP A 49 -12.84 12.63 10.78
N ASP A 50 -11.76 12.03 10.33
CA ASP A 50 -10.66 12.76 9.68
C ASP A 50 -9.78 11.85 8.81
N VAL A 51 -9.87 12.01 7.50
CA VAL A 51 -9.09 11.24 6.52
C VAL A 51 -7.57 11.36 6.73
N ARG A 52 -7.09 12.48 7.29
CA ARG A 52 -5.66 12.69 7.54
C ARG A 52 -5.07 11.66 8.50
N VAL A 53 -5.84 11.20 9.48
CA VAL A 53 -5.42 10.12 10.40
C VAL A 53 -5.06 8.86 9.63
N ILE A 54 -5.84 8.50 8.63
CA ILE A 54 -5.59 7.30 7.82
C ILE A 54 -4.42 7.50 6.86
N LEU A 55 -4.31 8.68 6.25
CA LEU A 55 -3.15 9.00 5.41
C LEU A 55 -1.83 8.88 6.20
N ILE A 56 -1.79 9.39 7.43
CA ILE A 56 -0.63 9.25 8.33
C ILE A 56 -0.37 7.78 8.65
N LYS A 57 -1.42 6.99 8.96
CA LYS A 57 -1.28 5.55 9.26
C LYS A 57 -0.79 4.74 8.05
N ILE A 58 -1.25 5.07 6.84
CA ILE A 58 -0.78 4.41 5.61
C ILE A 58 0.70 4.75 5.37
N ALA A 59 1.10 6.01 5.56
CA ALA A 59 2.48 6.45 5.41
C ALA A 59 3.41 5.78 6.44
N ASP A 60 3.00 5.73 7.72
CA ASP A 60 3.69 5.03 8.79
C ASP A 60 3.84 3.53 8.46
N ARG A 61 2.77 2.88 8.00
CA ARG A 61 2.79 1.48 7.60
C ARG A 61 3.75 1.24 6.43
N LEU A 62 3.74 2.09 5.42
CA LEU A 62 4.66 1.97 4.29
C LEU A 62 6.12 2.09 4.74
N HIS A 63 6.43 3.07 5.57
CA HIS A 63 7.77 3.22 6.13
C HIS A 63 8.19 1.99 6.96
N ASN A 64 7.31 1.50 7.83
CA ASN A 64 7.56 0.29 8.61
C ASN A 64 7.82 -0.93 7.71
N MET A 65 7.05 -1.11 6.64
CA MET A 65 7.26 -2.19 5.68
C MET A 65 8.61 -2.08 4.95
N GLN A 66 9.08 -0.88 4.66
CA GLN A 66 10.37 -0.64 4.02
C GLN A 66 11.56 -0.91 4.95
N THR A 67 11.38 -0.76 6.26
CA THR A 67 12.47 -0.79 7.25
C THR A 67 12.48 -2.03 8.14
N MET A 68 11.49 -2.94 8.02
CA MET A 68 11.36 -4.07 8.96
C MET A 68 12.30 -5.26 8.71
N GLY A 69 13.28 -5.13 7.80
CA GLY A 69 14.22 -6.21 7.49
C GLY A 69 15.06 -6.70 8.69
N SER A 70 15.22 -5.88 9.73
CA SER A 70 15.91 -6.24 10.99
C SER A 70 15.02 -6.87 12.06
N MET A 71 13.71 -6.98 11.79
CA MET A 71 12.77 -7.58 12.75
C MET A 71 12.78 -9.11 12.64
N VAL A 72 12.35 -9.78 13.70
CA VAL A 72 12.19 -11.25 13.69
C VAL A 72 11.06 -11.69 12.76
N ASP A 73 11.24 -12.84 12.09
CA ASP A 73 10.41 -13.30 10.97
C ASP A 73 8.91 -13.37 11.28
N TYR A 74 8.52 -13.88 12.46
CA TYR A 74 7.11 -13.98 12.83
C TYR A 74 6.42 -12.61 12.95
N LYS A 75 7.15 -11.57 13.37
CA LYS A 75 6.63 -10.20 13.41
C LYS A 75 6.51 -9.61 12.00
N GLN A 76 7.51 -9.87 11.16
CA GLN A 76 7.47 -9.47 9.75
C GLN A 76 6.23 -10.06 9.06
N ALA A 77 6.02 -11.37 9.18
CA ALA A 77 4.88 -12.06 8.58
C ALA A 77 3.52 -11.51 9.06
N LYS A 78 3.39 -11.25 10.37
CA LYS A 78 2.17 -10.67 10.94
C LYS A 78 1.90 -9.27 10.39
N ILE A 79 2.90 -8.38 10.41
CA ILE A 79 2.77 -7.01 9.92
C ILE A 79 2.49 -7.01 8.41
N ALA A 80 3.12 -7.90 7.64
CA ALA A 80 2.91 -8.04 6.21
C ALA A 80 1.49 -8.51 5.89
N SER A 81 0.97 -9.51 6.61
CA SER A 81 -0.42 -9.97 6.47
C SER A 81 -1.42 -8.86 6.77
N GLU A 82 -1.27 -8.13 7.87
CA GLU A 82 -2.11 -6.97 8.18
C GLU A 82 -2.04 -5.92 7.06
N THR A 83 -0.86 -5.71 6.48
CA THR A 83 -0.65 -4.75 5.40
C THR A 83 -1.43 -5.15 4.15
N LEU A 84 -1.36 -6.41 3.74
CA LEU A 84 -2.09 -6.93 2.58
C LEU A 84 -3.61 -6.89 2.76
N TYR A 85 -4.12 -7.23 3.96
CA TYR A 85 -5.55 -7.36 4.20
C TYR A 85 -6.24 -6.05 4.60
N ILE A 86 -5.51 -5.09 5.16
CA ILE A 86 -6.09 -3.85 5.67
C ILE A 86 -5.58 -2.63 4.92
N TYR A 87 -4.27 -2.39 4.94
CA TYR A 87 -3.70 -1.12 4.47
C TYR A 87 -3.65 -0.98 2.95
N ALA A 88 -3.35 -2.05 2.22
CA ALA A 88 -3.35 -2.03 0.77
C ALA A 88 -4.77 -1.80 0.18
N PRO A 89 -5.84 -2.48 0.65
CA PRO A 89 -7.21 -2.17 0.26
C PRO A 89 -7.65 -0.74 0.63
N LEU A 90 -7.20 -0.20 1.77
CA LEU A 90 -7.50 1.19 2.14
C LEU A 90 -6.81 2.18 1.21
N ALA A 91 -5.53 1.98 0.93
CA ALA A 91 -4.79 2.80 -0.02
C ALA A 91 -5.46 2.77 -1.41
N HIS A 92 -5.95 1.61 -1.83
CA HIS A 92 -6.71 1.47 -3.07
C HIS A 92 -8.00 2.33 -3.07
N ARG A 93 -8.80 2.25 -2.01
CA ARG A 93 -10.06 3.01 -1.87
C ARG A 93 -9.84 4.51 -1.84
N LEU A 94 -8.71 4.96 -1.31
CA LEU A 94 -8.30 6.37 -1.29
C LEU A 94 -7.64 6.82 -2.60
N GLY A 95 -7.54 5.96 -3.62
CA GLY A 95 -6.91 6.29 -4.90
C GLY A 95 -5.38 6.36 -4.85
N LEU A 96 -4.76 5.94 -3.74
CA LEU A 96 -3.31 5.97 -3.54
C LEU A 96 -2.63 4.76 -4.20
N TYR A 97 -2.80 4.62 -5.52
CA TYR A 97 -2.41 3.42 -6.27
C TYR A 97 -0.92 3.08 -6.18
N ASN A 98 -0.04 4.08 -6.16
CA ASN A 98 1.40 3.86 -6.04
C ASN A 98 1.75 3.30 -4.65
N ILE A 99 1.16 3.83 -3.59
CA ILE A 99 1.34 3.36 -2.21
C ILE A 99 0.76 1.94 -2.07
N LYS A 100 -0.44 1.72 -2.60
CA LYS A 100 -1.09 0.40 -2.63
C LYS A 100 -0.18 -0.65 -3.26
N THR A 101 0.41 -0.35 -4.41
CA THR A 101 1.30 -1.28 -5.11
C THR A 101 2.55 -1.59 -4.29
N GLN A 102 3.18 -0.57 -3.68
CA GLN A 102 4.33 -0.79 -2.81
C GLN A 102 3.99 -1.63 -1.57
N LEU A 103 2.85 -1.36 -0.94
CA LEU A 103 2.37 -2.14 0.21
C LEU A 103 2.11 -3.61 -0.16
N GLU A 104 1.54 -3.87 -1.33
CA GLU A 104 1.29 -5.21 -1.83
C GLU A 104 2.59 -5.96 -2.15
N ASP A 105 3.53 -5.34 -2.86
CA ASP A 105 4.79 -5.96 -3.23
C ASP A 105 5.67 -6.24 -2.00
N LEU A 106 5.73 -5.29 -1.04
CA LEU A 106 6.41 -5.49 0.23
C LEU A 106 5.68 -6.54 1.10
N GLY A 107 4.36 -6.55 1.09
CA GLY A 107 3.57 -7.57 1.78
C GLY A 107 3.92 -8.98 1.28
N LEU A 108 3.93 -9.19 -0.04
CA LEU A 108 4.30 -10.45 -0.64
C LEU A 108 5.74 -10.87 -0.31
N LYS A 109 6.67 -9.92 -0.33
CA LYS A 109 8.08 -10.17 0.01
C LYS A 109 8.25 -10.84 1.37
N TYR A 110 7.44 -10.49 2.36
CA TYR A 110 7.55 -11.01 3.73
C TYR A 110 6.56 -12.12 4.05
N THR A 111 5.50 -12.32 3.25
CA THR A 111 4.56 -13.44 3.43
C THR A 111 4.94 -14.65 2.58
N GLU A 112 5.44 -14.44 1.35
CA GLU A 112 5.82 -15.48 0.40
C GLU A 112 7.18 -15.15 -0.25
N PRO A 113 8.30 -15.14 0.51
CA PRO A 113 9.60 -14.66 0.03
C PRO A 113 10.16 -15.43 -1.15
N GLU A 114 9.93 -16.74 -1.22
CA GLU A 114 10.38 -17.59 -2.32
C GLU A 114 9.68 -17.21 -3.63
N VAL A 115 8.35 -17.05 -3.58
CA VAL A 115 7.53 -16.66 -4.73
C VAL A 115 7.89 -15.24 -5.19
N TYR A 116 8.10 -14.33 -4.23
CA TYR A 116 8.52 -12.96 -4.52
C TYR A 116 9.85 -12.95 -5.29
N ASN A 117 10.86 -13.69 -4.81
CA ASN A 117 12.18 -13.74 -5.42
C ASN A 117 12.17 -14.40 -6.81
N ASP A 118 11.37 -15.46 -7.01
CA ASP A 118 11.19 -16.11 -8.32
C ASP A 118 10.61 -15.12 -9.35
N ILE A 119 9.56 -14.40 -8.97
CA ILE A 119 8.95 -13.39 -9.85
C ILE A 119 9.94 -12.25 -10.17
N VAL A 120 10.68 -11.76 -9.16
CA VAL A 120 11.70 -10.71 -9.35
C VAL A 120 12.80 -11.17 -10.32
N SER A 121 13.27 -12.41 -10.20
CA SER A 121 14.27 -12.98 -11.12
C SER A 121 13.76 -12.98 -12.55
N LYS A 122 12.56 -13.54 -12.76
CA LYS A 122 11.94 -13.63 -14.09
C LYS A 122 11.67 -12.26 -14.72
N ILE A 123 11.24 -11.27 -13.92
CA ILE A 123 11.06 -9.90 -14.42
C ILE A 123 12.40 -9.29 -14.88
N LYS A 124 13.49 -9.54 -14.13
CA LYS A 124 14.82 -9.03 -14.51
C LYS A 124 15.32 -9.65 -15.80
N GLU A 125 15.13 -10.96 -15.97
CA GLU A 125 15.53 -11.70 -17.17
C GLU A 125 14.81 -11.21 -18.44
N THR A 126 13.55 -10.79 -18.32
CA THR A 126 12.71 -10.37 -19.45
C THR A 126 12.57 -8.86 -19.59
N LYS A 127 13.33 -8.07 -18.84
CA LYS A 127 13.14 -6.61 -18.77
C LYS A 127 13.31 -5.93 -20.13
N GLU A 128 14.36 -6.28 -20.86
CA GLU A 128 14.64 -5.70 -22.17
C GLU A 128 13.55 -6.03 -23.18
N GLU A 129 13.12 -7.30 -23.23
CA GLU A 129 12.03 -7.75 -24.09
C GLU A 129 10.70 -7.03 -23.76
N GLN A 130 10.42 -6.78 -22.48
CA GLN A 130 9.22 -6.04 -22.06
C GLN A 130 9.27 -4.58 -22.49
N GLU A 131 10.43 -3.92 -22.38
CA GLU A 131 10.62 -2.54 -22.81
C GLU A 131 10.45 -2.40 -24.34
N GLU A 132 11.03 -3.30 -25.12
CA GLU A 132 10.87 -3.36 -26.57
C GLU A 132 9.41 -3.59 -26.97
N TYR A 133 8.73 -4.52 -26.31
CA TYR A 133 7.32 -4.81 -26.59
C TYR A 133 6.39 -3.63 -26.26
N ILE A 134 6.59 -2.96 -25.12
CA ILE A 134 5.83 -1.75 -24.74
C ILE A 134 6.07 -0.66 -25.77
N LYS A 135 7.30 -0.45 -26.24
CA LYS A 135 7.66 0.52 -27.26
C LYS A 135 6.95 0.22 -28.58
N ALA A 136 7.06 -1.02 -29.05
CA ALA A 136 6.44 -1.44 -30.32
C ALA A 136 4.90 -1.20 -30.34
N ILE A 137 4.21 -1.59 -29.25
CA ILE A 137 2.76 -1.33 -29.12
C ILE A 137 2.46 0.17 -29.05
N SER A 138 3.24 0.91 -28.29
CA SER A 138 3.06 2.36 -28.15
C SER A 138 3.22 3.08 -29.48
N ASP A 139 4.19 2.67 -30.29
CA ASP A 139 4.43 3.25 -31.62
C ASP A 139 3.27 2.98 -32.58
N VAL A 140 2.74 1.75 -32.61
CA VAL A 140 1.56 1.39 -33.43
C VAL A 140 0.32 2.17 -33.01
N LEU A 141 0.03 2.24 -31.71
CA LEU A 141 -1.12 2.98 -31.18
C LEU A 141 -0.99 4.48 -31.43
N SER A 142 0.21 5.03 -31.24
CA SER A 142 0.49 6.45 -31.49
C SER A 142 0.21 6.83 -32.95
N LYS A 143 0.67 6.00 -33.88
CA LYS A 143 0.44 6.21 -35.31
C LYS A 143 -1.05 6.22 -35.65
N SER A 144 -1.79 5.20 -35.21
CA SER A 144 -3.24 5.10 -35.47
C SER A 144 -4.03 6.28 -34.88
N LEU A 145 -3.70 6.69 -33.64
CA LEU A 145 -4.39 7.81 -33.00
C LEU A 145 -4.05 9.16 -33.64
N GLN A 146 -2.82 9.34 -34.13
CA GLN A 146 -2.41 10.54 -34.88
C GLN A 146 -3.09 10.62 -36.23
N GLU A 147 -3.27 9.53 -36.96
CA GLU A 147 -3.96 9.46 -38.24
C GLU A 147 -5.45 9.88 -38.11
N GLU A 148 -6.05 9.57 -36.94
CA GLU A 148 -7.43 9.98 -36.62
C GLU A 148 -7.53 11.39 -35.99
N GLY A 149 -6.43 12.11 -35.85
CA GLY A 149 -6.39 13.47 -35.29
C GLY A 149 -6.74 13.57 -33.81
N ILE A 150 -6.59 12.48 -33.06
CA ILE A 150 -6.91 12.41 -31.62
C ILE A 150 -5.70 12.88 -30.79
N GLU A 151 -5.90 13.84 -29.89
CA GLU A 151 -4.91 14.18 -28.86
C GLU A 151 -4.91 13.10 -27.77
N PHE A 152 -3.73 12.52 -27.50
CA PHE A 152 -3.59 11.43 -26.54
C PHE A 152 -2.29 11.49 -25.76
N THR A 153 -2.28 10.77 -24.65
CA THR A 153 -1.06 10.46 -23.88
C THR A 153 -1.01 8.96 -23.61
N ILE A 154 0.05 8.29 -24.07
CA ILE A 154 0.28 6.86 -23.81
C ILE A 154 1.17 6.70 -22.58
N LYS A 155 0.73 5.87 -21.64
CA LYS A 155 1.50 5.46 -20.46
C LYS A 155 1.54 3.95 -20.37
N GLY A 156 2.73 3.37 -20.61
CA GLY A 156 3.00 1.96 -20.36
C GLY A 156 3.56 1.77 -18.94
N ARG A 157 3.11 0.73 -18.24
CA ARG A 157 3.74 0.31 -16.98
C ARG A 157 3.77 -1.21 -16.87
N PRO A 158 4.86 -1.81 -16.38
CA PRO A 158 4.86 -3.22 -16.04
C PRO A 158 3.90 -3.51 -14.88
N LYS A 159 3.41 -4.73 -14.81
CA LYS A 159 2.60 -5.18 -13.67
C LYS A 159 3.48 -5.28 -12.42
N SER A 160 2.89 -4.97 -11.26
CA SER A 160 3.52 -5.19 -9.97
C SER A 160 3.71 -6.69 -9.69
N ILE A 161 4.67 -7.02 -8.85
CA ILE A 161 5.02 -8.40 -8.46
C ILE A 161 3.79 -9.10 -7.86
N TYR A 162 3.08 -8.44 -6.96
CA TYR A 162 1.85 -8.96 -6.36
C TYR A 162 0.73 -9.19 -7.40
N SER A 163 0.60 -8.32 -8.40
CA SER A 163 -0.39 -8.49 -9.47
C SER A 163 -0.06 -9.68 -10.37
N ILE A 164 1.22 -10.02 -10.55
CA ILE A 164 1.66 -11.23 -11.25
C ILE A 164 1.30 -12.46 -10.41
N ARG A 165 1.68 -12.46 -9.11
CA ARG A 165 1.36 -13.56 -8.18
C ARG A 165 -0.13 -13.91 -8.15
N ARG A 166 -1.01 -12.91 -8.19
CA ARG A 166 -2.48 -13.13 -8.20
C ARG A 166 -3.02 -13.78 -9.48
N LYS A 167 -2.23 -13.85 -10.54
CA LYS A 167 -2.63 -14.48 -11.82
C LYS A 167 -2.00 -15.85 -12.04
N MET A 168 -1.01 -16.21 -11.22
CA MET A 168 -0.44 -17.56 -11.16
C MET A 168 -1.36 -18.52 -10.44
#